data_30e1bcd074a9e80181c5bdb7f80e809c
#
_entry.id   30e1bcd074a9e80181c5bdb7f80e809c
#
_cell.length_a   1.000
_cell.length_b   1.000
_cell.length_c   1.000
_cell.angle_alpha   90.00
_cell.angle_beta   90.00
_cell.angle_gamma   90.00
#
_symmetry.space_group_name_H-M   'P 1'
#
loop_
_entity.id
_entity.type
_entity.pdbx_description
1 polymer ?
#
loop_
_entity_poly.entity_id
_entity_poly.type
_entity_poly.pdbx_seq_one_letter_code
_entity_poly.pdbx_strand_id
1 'polypeptide(L)'
;MAGRPRKLNKKLEEQILELIADGLTIRQVFERPEIEYTWSSFRKELINSEELMLKYNQAKQLAIDLELSSLKDKRLELEAKIESGELDPKAGQNLVNLFKLTIASSQWSASKIVPKKFGK
;
A
#
# COMPACT_ATOMS: atom_id res chain seq x y z
N MET A 1 0.96 22.00 22.06
CA MET A 1 2.00 21.59 23.00
C MET A 1 2.98 20.65 22.35
N ALA A 2 4.19 21.10 22.29
CA ALA A 2 5.24 20.29 21.69
C ALA A 2 5.48 19.04 22.54
N GLY A 3 5.71 17.93 21.89
CA GLY A 3 6.00 16.69 22.57
C GLY A 3 4.80 15.87 23.03
N ARG A 4 3.63 16.46 23.03
CA ARG A 4 2.45 15.71 23.39
C ARG A 4 1.74 15.26 22.12
N PRO A 5 1.50 13.94 21.94
CA PRO A 5 0.80 13.46 20.76
C PRO A 5 -0.62 14.03 20.72
N ARG A 6 -1.07 14.36 19.54
CA ARG A 6 -2.43 14.78 19.34
C ARG A 6 -3.35 13.57 19.57
N LYS A 7 -4.49 13.82 20.18
CA LYS A 7 -5.46 12.75 20.35
C LYS A 7 -6.06 12.42 18.99
N LEU A 8 -6.25 11.14 18.72
CA LEU A 8 -6.84 10.70 17.47
C LEU A 8 -8.28 11.15 17.38
N ASN A 9 -8.60 11.90 16.34
CA ASN A 9 -9.98 12.28 16.06
C ASN A 9 -10.34 11.80 14.66
N LYS A 10 -11.59 11.95 14.30
CA LYS A 10 -12.08 11.42 13.03
C LYS A 10 -11.36 12.03 11.82
N LYS A 11 -11.10 13.32 11.86
CA LYS A 11 -10.41 14.00 10.77
C LYS A 11 -8.99 13.48 10.61
N LEU A 12 -8.26 13.35 11.71
CA LEU A 12 -6.89 12.85 11.67
C LEU A 12 -6.85 11.39 11.23
N GLU A 13 -7.79 10.60 11.74
CA GLU A 13 -7.94 9.21 11.33
C GLU A 13 -8.13 9.10 9.81
N GLU A 14 -9.03 9.90 9.26
CA GLU A 14 -9.30 9.89 7.83
C GLU A 14 -8.06 10.30 7.02
N GLN A 15 -7.33 11.31 7.48
CA GLN A 15 -6.11 11.75 6.82
C GLN A 15 -5.06 10.63 6.78
N ILE A 16 -4.87 9.97 7.90
CA ILE A 16 -3.91 8.86 7.98
C ILE A 16 -4.31 7.73 7.04
N LEU A 17 -5.57 7.33 7.09
CA LEU A 17 -6.07 6.23 6.26
C LEU A 17 -6.00 6.57 4.78
N GLU A 18 -6.30 7.81 4.41
CA GLU A 18 -6.22 8.25 3.03
C GLU A 18 -4.79 8.17 2.50
N LEU A 19 -3.82 8.61 3.29
CA LEU A 19 -2.42 8.53 2.89
C LEU A 19 -1.96 7.07 2.74
N ILE A 20 -2.42 6.20 3.62
CA ILE A 20 -2.11 4.77 3.51
C ILE A 20 -2.72 4.20 2.23
N ALA A 21 -3.96 4.56 1.93
CA ALA A 21 -4.62 4.09 0.71
C ALA A 21 -3.93 4.60 -0.55
N ASP A 22 -3.29 5.77 -0.47
CA ASP A 22 -2.53 6.34 -1.57
C ASP A 22 -1.20 5.62 -1.81
N GLY A 23 -0.83 4.72 -0.92
CA GLY A 23 0.36 3.90 -1.10
C GLY A 23 1.58 4.33 -0.32
N LEU A 24 1.44 5.33 0.55
CA LEU A 24 2.55 5.75 1.38
C LEU A 24 2.87 4.67 2.43
N THR A 25 4.14 4.53 2.76
CA THR A 25 4.53 3.63 3.84
C THR A 25 4.15 4.25 5.18
N ILE A 26 4.09 3.43 6.21
CA ILE A 26 3.81 3.89 7.57
C ILE A 26 4.78 5.02 7.95
N ARG A 27 6.05 4.84 7.65
CA ARG A 27 7.06 5.85 7.92
C ARG A 27 6.76 7.17 7.22
N GLN A 28 6.41 7.10 5.93
CA GLN A 28 6.10 8.30 5.15
C GLN A 28 4.89 9.04 5.69
N VAL A 29 3.87 8.29 6.11
CA VAL A 29 2.65 8.89 6.66
C VAL A 29 2.97 9.68 7.92
N PHE A 30 3.68 9.05 8.87
CA PHE A 30 3.90 9.67 10.17
C PHE A 30 5.08 10.64 10.22
N GLU A 31 5.80 10.79 9.09
CA GLU A 31 6.81 11.84 8.95
C GLU A 31 6.23 13.13 8.37
N ARG A 32 4.99 13.10 7.92
CA ARG A 32 4.37 14.29 7.35
C ARG A 32 4.09 15.34 8.42
N PRO A 33 4.40 16.62 8.13
CA PRO A 33 4.19 17.68 9.13
C PRO A 33 2.73 17.84 9.56
N GLU A 34 1.79 17.56 8.66
CA GLU A 34 0.36 17.70 8.98
C GLU A 34 -0.15 16.56 9.85
N ILE A 35 0.60 15.46 9.96
CA ILE A 35 0.22 14.33 10.79
C ILE A 35 0.95 14.44 12.13
N GLU A 36 0.32 15.13 13.07
CA GLU A 36 0.88 15.33 14.41
C GLU A 36 0.48 14.19 15.34
N TYR A 37 0.90 12.99 14.95
CA TYR A 37 0.53 11.78 15.66
C TYR A 37 1.64 10.75 15.44
N THR A 38 1.76 9.74 16.29
CA THR A 38 2.81 8.75 16.16
C THR A 38 2.25 7.40 15.75
N TRP A 39 3.05 6.61 15.07
CA TRP A 39 2.68 5.24 14.72
C TRP A 39 2.38 4.41 15.96
N SER A 40 3.18 4.59 17.03
CA SER A 40 2.96 3.85 18.28
C SER A 40 1.57 4.09 18.84
N SER A 41 1.13 5.34 18.83
CA SER A 41 -0.21 5.69 19.31
C SER A 41 -1.29 5.13 18.40
N PHE A 42 -1.10 5.26 17.09
CA PHE A 42 -2.05 4.75 16.11
C PHE A 42 -2.18 3.22 16.21
N ARG A 43 -1.05 2.54 16.40
CA ARG A 43 -1.04 1.09 16.55
C ARG A 43 -1.87 0.64 17.76
N LYS A 44 -1.77 1.38 18.86
CA LYS A 44 -2.58 1.08 20.05
C LYS A 44 -4.06 1.22 19.76
N GLU A 45 -4.44 2.27 19.02
CA GLU A 45 -5.84 2.45 18.63
C GLU A 45 -6.32 1.32 17.74
N LEU A 46 -5.48 0.85 16.83
CA LEU A 46 -5.80 -0.28 15.95
C LEU A 46 -6.09 -1.54 16.76
N ILE A 47 -5.28 -1.79 17.76
CA ILE A 47 -5.43 -2.98 18.61
C ILE A 47 -6.74 -2.90 19.41
N ASN A 48 -7.11 -1.70 19.80
CA ASN A 48 -8.28 -1.51 20.67
C ASN A 48 -9.59 -1.28 19.91
N SER A 49 -9.54 -1.18 18.59
CA SER A 49 -10.75 -0.90 17.81
C SER A 49 -10.81 -1.79 16.58
N GLU A 50 -11.77 -2.70 16.57
CA GLU A 50 -11.99 -3.57 15.40
C GLU A 50 -12.41 -2.76 14.19
N GLU A 51 -13.20 -1.72 14.40
CA GLU A 51 -13.65 -0.85 13.31
C GLU A 51 -12.49 -0.14 12.64
N LEU A 52 -11.60 0.42 13.46
CA LEU A 52 -10.42 1.10 12.91
C LEU A 52 -9.48 0.12 12.22
N MET A 53 -9.31 -1.06 12.80
CA MET A 53 -8.48 -2.09 12.17
C MET A 53 -9.04 -2.50 10.82
N LEU A 54 -10.35 -2.61 10.71
CA LEU A 54 -11.00 -2.94 9.44
C LEU A 54 -10.73 -1.85 8.40
N LYS A 55 -10.90 -0.59 8.79
CA LYS A 55 -10.64 0.55 7.90
C LYS A 55 -9.18 0.58 7.45
N TYR A 56 -8.28 0.29 8.37
CA TYR A 56 -6.85 0.25 8.08
C TYR A 56 -6.53 -0.84 7.06
N ASN A 57 -7.09 -2.03 7.26
CA ASN A 57 -6.89 -3.13 6.31
C ASN A 57 -7.47 -2.82 4.95
N GLN A 58 -8.61 -2.13 4.89
CA GLN A 58 -9.20 -1.70 3.62
C GLN A 58 -8.30 -0.69 2.91
N ALA A 59 -7.72 0.25 3.65
CA ALA A 59 -6.80 1.23 3.08
C ALA A 59 -5.56 0.55 2.51
N LYS A 60 -5.00 -0.42 3.23
CA LYS A 60 -3.85 -1.17 2.77
C LYS A 60 -4.18 -1.99 1.52
N GLN A 61 -5.38 -2.56 1.48
CA GLN A 61 -5.81 -3.33 0.32
C GLN A 61 -5.93 -2.43 -0.92
N LEU A 62 -6.47 -1.24 -0.75
CA LEU A 62 -6.54 -0.27 -1.85
C LEU A 62 -5.16 0.11 -2.35
N ALA A 63 -4.21 0.30 -1.44
CA ALA A 63 -2.83 0.62 -1.82
C ALA A 63 -2.20 -0.51 -2.62
N ILE A 64 -2.43 -1.74 -2.20
CA ILE A 64 -1.90 -2.92 -2.89
C ILE A 64 -2.53 -3.04 -4.29
N ASP A 65 -3.83 -2.83 -4.38
CA ASP A 65 -4.53 -2.89 -5.66
C ASP A 65 -3.99 -1.84 -6.64
N LEU A 66 -3.73 -0.63 -6.15
CA LEU A 66 -3.17 0.44 -6.95
C LEU A 66 -1.77 0.08 -7.44
N GLU A 67 -0.95 -0.48 -6.57
CA GLU A 67 0.39 -0.91 -6.92
C GLU A 67 0.37 -2.01 -7.97
N LEU A 68 -0.51 -2.99 -7.80
CA LEU A 68 -0.66 -4.08 -8.76
C LEU A 68 -1.09 -3.56 -10.12
N SER A 69 -2.04 -2.63 -10.15
CA SER A 69 -2.50 -2.02 -11.39
C SER A 69 -1.36 -1.32 -12.11
N SER A 70 -0.56 -0.56 -11.36
CA SER A 70 0.59 0.15 -11.91
C SER A 70 1.63 -0.82 -12.48
N LEU A 71 1.90 -1.91 -11.77
CA LEU A 71 2.86 -2.92 -12.24
C LEU A 71 2.38 -3.62 -13.50
N LYS A 72 1.09 -3.91 -13.57
CA LYS A 72 0.50 -4.53 -14.76
C LYS A 72 0.61 -3.61 -15.96
N ASP A 73 0.35 -2.31 -15.77
CA ASP A 73 0.49 -1.34 -16.84
C ASP A 73 1.93 -1.28 -17.36
N LYS A 74 2.90 -1.28 -16.46
CA LYS A 74 4.30 -1.25 -16.82
C LYS A 74 4.71 -2.50 -17.59
N ARG A 75 4.18 -3.65 -17.18
CA ARG A 75 4.44 -4.90 -17.89
C ARG A 75 3.90 -4.84 -19.31
N LEU A 76 2.69 -4.33 -19.48
CA LEU A 76 2.08 -4.20 -20.81
C LEU A 76 2.89 -3.25 -21.70
N GLU A 77 3.37 -2.15 -21.13
CA GLU A 77 4.24 -1.21 -21.85
C GLU A 77 5.52 -1.89 -22.34
N LEU A 78 6.13 -2.71 -21.47
CA LEU A 78 7.33 -3.44 -21.84
C LEU A 78 7.07 -4.45 -22.95
N GLU A 79 5.95 -5.17 -22.86
CA GLU A 79 5.59 -6.14 -23.88
C GLU A 79 5.35 -5.45 -25.23
N ALA A 80 4.72 -4.28 -25.20
CA ALA A 80 4.50 -3.50 -26.41
C ALA A 80 5.84 -3.04 -27.02
N LYS A 81 6.80 -2.64 -26.19
CA LYS A 81 8.12 -2.22 -26.67
C LYS A 81 8.90 -3.37 -27.28
N ILE A 82 8.74 -4.56 -26.73
CA ILE A 82 9.35 -5.75 -27.31
C ILE A 82 8.78 -6.03 -28.70
N GLU A 83 7.46 -5.98 -28.82
CA GLU A 83 6.79 -6.22 -30.09
C GLU A 83 7.14 -5.17 -31.14
N SER A 84 7.31 -3.92 -30.73
CA SER A 84 7.67 -2.84 -31.65
C SER A 84 9.13 -2.82 -32.02
N GLY A 85 9.95 -3.65 -31.37
CA GLY A 85 11.40 -3.71 -31.64
C GLY A 85 12.21 -2.65 -30.92
N GLU A 86 11.58 -1.86 -30.04
CA GLU A 86 12.30 -0.84 -29.26
C GLU A 86 13.20 -1.45 -28.19
N LEU A 87 12.88 -2.66 -27.74
CA LEU A 87 13.68 -3.38 -26.74
C LEU A 87 14.16 -4.70 -27.32
N ASP A 88 15.39 -5.08 -26.96
CA ASP A 88 15.90 -6.40 -27.27
C ASP A 88 14.98 -7.45 -26.59
N PRO A 89 14.49 -8.44 -27.36
CA PRO A 89 13.57 -9.42 -26.82
C PRO A 89 14.07 -10.14 -25.56
N LYS A 90 15.36 -10.43 -25.51
CA LYS A 90 15.95 -11.15 -24.37
C LYS A 90 15.95 -10.28 -23.12
N ALA A 91 16.44 -9.05 -23.23
CA ALA A 91 16.49 -8.13 -22.10
C ALA A 91 15.09 -7.74 -21.66
N GLY A 92 14.20 -7.48 -22.64
CA GLY A 92 12.83 -7.14 -22.34
C GLY A 92 12.09 -8.25 -21.60
N GLN A 93 12.31 -9.51 -22.02
CA GLN A 93 11.66 -10.64 -21.38
C GLN A 93 12.11 -10.80 -19.93
N ASN A 94 13.37 -10.54 -19.63
CA ASN A 94 13.84 -10.57 -18.25
C ASN A 94 13.15 -9.54 -17.38
N LEU A 95 12.92 -8.34 -17.91
CA LEU A 95 12.22 -7.30 -17.19
C LEU A 95 10.74 -7.68 -16.96
N VAL A 96 10.10 -8.25 -17.98
CA VAL A 96 8.72 -8.73 -17.86
C VAL A 96 8.63 -9.79 -16.78
N ASN A 97 9.58 -10.71 -16.74
CA ASN A 97 9.58 -11.76 -15.73
C ASN A 97 9.73 -11.20 -14.32
N LEU A 98 10.57 -10.17 -14.16
CA LEU A 98 10.73 -9.50 -12.87
C LEU A 98 9.41 -8.85 -12.42
N PHE A 99 8.70 -8.19 -13.33
CA PHE A 99 7.41 -7.60 -13.00
C PHE A 99 6.39 -8.67 -12.63
N LYS A 100 6.39 -9.79 -13.31
CA LYS A 100 5.49 -10.90 -12.99
C LYS A 100 5.75 -11.43 -11.58
N LEU A 101 7.03 -11.57 -11.21
CA LEU A 101 7.38 -12.00 -9.86
C LEU A 101 6.94 -11.00 -8.81
N THR A 102 7.12 -9.71 -9.07
CA THR A 102 6.70 -8.66 -8.16
C THR A 102 5.19 -8.65 -7.98
N ILE A 103 4.44 -8.81 -9.06
CA ILE A 103 2.99 -8.89 -9.00
C ILE A 103 2.55 -10.10 -8.17
N ALA A 104 3.14 -11.25 -8.41
CA ALA A 104 2.81 -12.46 -7.66
C ALA A 104 3.09 -12.29 -6.17
N SER A 105 4.22 -11.66 -5.84
CA SER A 105 4.59 -11.38 -4.46
C SER A 105 3.59 -10.44 -3.79
N SER A 106 3.16 -9.41 -4.49
CA SER A 106 2.17 -8.46 -3.96
C SER A 106 0.82 -9.13 -3.76
N GLN A 107 0.42 -10.00 -4.67
CA GLN A 107 -0.83 -10.76 -4.53
C GLN A 107 -0.78 -11.69 -3.34
N TRP A 108 0.36 -12.34 -3.12
CA TRP A 108 0.56 -13.18 -1.97
C TRP A 108 0.42 -12.38 -0.67
N SER A 109 1.02 -11.20 -0.62
CA SER A 109 0.92 -10.30 0.52
C SER A 109 -0.52 -9.87 0.77
N ALA A 110 -1.26 -9.56 -0.29
CA ALA A 110 -2.67 -9.20 -0.18
C ALA A 110 -3.49 -10.34 0.41
N SER A 111 -3.20 -11.57 0.04
CA SER A 111 -3.91 -12.74 0.56
C SER A 111 -3.68 -12.93 2.06
N LYS A 112 -2.60 -12.38 2.59
CA LYS A 112 -2.32 -12.42 4.03
C LYS A 112 -3.14 -11.39 4.80
N ILE A 113 -3.59 -10.34 4.12
CA ILE A 113 -4.38 -9.29 4.75
C ILE A 113 -5.87 -9.64 4.71
N VAL A 114 -6.35 -10.01 3.54
CA VAL A 114 -7.78 -10.24 3.32
C VAL A 114 -8.35 -11.38 4.16
N PRO A 115 -7.71 -12.55 4.26
CA PRO A 115 -8.28 -13.65 5.04
C PRO A 115 -8.53 -13.30 6.50
N LYS A 116 -7.76 -12.40 7.06
CA LYS A 116 -7.96 -11.99 8.44
C LYS A 116 -9.28 -11.28 8.66
N LYS A 117 -9.82 -10.64 7.62
CA LYS A 117 -11.12 -9.99 7.69
C LYS A 117 -12.24 -11.01 7.79
N PHE A 118 -12.09 -12.12 7.11
CA PHE A 118 -13.13 -13.15 7.02
C PHE A 118 -12.87 -14.31 7.96
N GLY A 119 -11.73 -14.31 8.61
CA GLY A 119 -11.27 -15.44 9.36
C GLY A 119 -11.95 -15.61 10.70
N LYS A 120 -13.05 -15.03 10.92
CA LYS A 120 -13.72 -15.18 12.19
C LYS A 120 -12.83 -15.05 13.38
#